data_424fcef51531c3aedfd791eb7ce597a4
#
_entry.id   424fcef51531c3aedfd791eb7ce597a4
#
_cell.length_a   1.000
_cell.length_b   1.000
_cell.length_c   1.000
_cell.angle_alpha   90.00
_cell.angle_beta   90.00
_cell.angle_gamma   90.00
#
_symmetry.space_group_name_H-M   'P 1'
#
loop_
_entity.id
_entity.type
_entity.pdbx_description
1 polymer ?
#
loop_
_entity_poly.entity_id
_entity_poly.type
_entity_poly.pdbx_seq_one_letter_code
_entity_poly.pdbx_strand_id
1 'polypeptide(L)'
;MDMNLVPMVIEQTGRGERSFDIFSRLLKERIIFLNGPVEDVMASLVCAQLLFLEAENPSKDIFMYINSPGGIVTSGLAIYDTMQYI
;
A
#
# COMPACT_ATOMS: atom_id res chain seq x y z
N MET A 1 9.20 -21.19 7.15
CA MET A 1 9.82 -20.02 6.57
C MET A 1 9.17 -18.78 7.13
N ASP A 2 9.98 -17.86 7.44
CA ASP A 2 9.46 -16.63 7.99
C ASP A 2 8.95 -15.72 6.88
N MET A 3 7.65 -15.50 6.91
CA MET A 3 6.98 -14.67 5.92
C MET A 3 7.16 -13.20 6.17
N ASN A 4 7.76 -12.86 7.31
CA ASN A 4 7.77 -11.47 7.75
C ASN A 4 9.03 -10.72 7.33
N LEU A 5 9.93 -11.38 6.64
CA LEU A 5 11.11 -10.71 6.12
C LEU A 5 10.71 -9.81 4.96
N VAL A 6 10.88 -8.53 5.16
CA VAL A 6 10.58 -7.54 4.13
C VAL A 6 11.91 -6.98 3.64
N PRO A 7 12.20 -7.10 2.34
CA PRO A 7 13.45 -6.56 1.79
C PRO A 7 13.57 -5.06 2.05
N MET A 8 14.77 -4.63 2.36
CA MET A 8 15.08 -3.22 2.57
C MET A 8 15.71 -2.63 1.32
N VAL A 9 15.38 -1.38 1.06
CA VAL A 9 15.92 -0.62 -0.05
C VAL A 9 16.69 0.56 0.53
N ILE A 10 17.92 0.77 0.05
CA ILE A 10 18.75 1.87 0.51
C ILE A 10 18.82 2.91 -0.60
N GLU A 11 18.47 4.14 -0.27
CA GLU A 11 18.54 5.26 -1.19
C GLU A 11 19.64 6.23 -0.79
N GLN A 12 20.41 6.69 -1.77
CA GLN A 12 21.34 7.78 -1.57
C GLN A 12 20.62 9.09 -1.77
N THR A 13 20.81 10.00 -0.83
CA THR A 13 20.23 11.33 -0.92
C THR A 13 21.32 12.36 -0.66
N GLY A 14 21.04 13.63 -0.92
CA GLY A 14 21.97 14.70 -0.61
C GLY A 14 22.26 14.83 0.88
N ARG A 15 21.49 14.19 1.72
CA ARG A 15 21.69 14.19 3.17
C ARG A 15 22.25 12.88 3.69
N GLY A 16 22.62 11.95 2.81
CA GLY A 16 23.14 10.65 3.16
C GLY A 16 22.21 9.54 2.72
N GLU A 17 22.37 8.38 3.35
CA GLU A 17 21.58 7.21 2.99
C GLU A 17 20.29 7.15 3.76
N ARG A 18 19.24 6.63 3.11
CA ARG A 18 17.96 6.33 3.73
C ARG A 18 17.57 4.90 3.45
N SER A 19 17.10 4.23 4.49
CA SER A 19 16.58 2.87 4.36
C SER A 19 15.06 2.89 4.36
N PHE A 20 14.48 2.13 3.43
CA PHE A 20 13.03 1.93 3.36
C PHE A 20 12.77 0.44 3.24
N ASP A 21 11.71 -0.07 3.84
CA ASP A 21 11.24 -1.38 3.41
C ASP A 21 10.65 -1.23 2.00
N ILE A 22 10.58 -2.36 1.28
CA ILE A 22 10.18 -2.31 -0.13
C ILE A 22 8.78 -1.73 -0.31
N PHE A 23 7.86 -2.01 0.62
CA PHE A 23 6.49 -1.52 0.49
C PHE A 23 6.41 -0.02 0.74
N SER A 24 7.16 0.50 1.71
CA SER A 24 7.22 1.94 1.96
C SER A 24 7.85 2.68 0.78
N ARG A 25 8.86 2.08 0.16
CA ARG A 25 9.48 2.69 -1.01
C ARG A 25 8.53 2.74 -2.21
N LEU A 26 7.75 1.68 -2.41
CA LEU A 26 6.73 1.67 -3.45
C LEU A 26 5.65 2.72 -3.18
N LEU A 27 5.29 2.90 -1.93
CA LEU A 27 4.29 3.89 -1.55
C LEU A 27 4.71 5.29 -1.94
N LYS A 28 6.00 5.61 -1.87
CA LYS A 28 6.52 6.90 -2.32
C LYS A 28 6.24 7.13 -3.81
N GLU A 29 6.16 6.07 -4.60
CA GLU A 29 5.84 6.14 -6.02
C GLU A 29 4.34 6.02 -6.27
N ARG A 30 3.52 6.12 -5.22
CA ARG A 30 2.07 6.03 -5.27
C ARG A 30 1.59 4.63 -5.69
N ILE A 31 2.35 3.63 -5.30
CA ILE A 31 2.02 2.22 -5.57
C ILE A 31 1.66 1.55 -4.25
N ILE A 32 0.44 1.03 -4.18
CA ILE A 32 -0.03 0.24 -3.04
C ILE A 32 0.01 -1.23 -3.44
N PHE A 33 0.66 -2.04 -2.62
CA PHE A 33 0.81 -3.46 -2.89
C PHE A 33 -0.15 -4.23 -1.99
N LEU A 34 -1.18 -4.83 -2.60
CA LEU A 34 -2.14 -5.66 -1.89
C LEU A 34 -1.75 -7.11 -2.10
N ASN A 35 -1.17 -7.72 -1.09
CA ASN A 35 -0.64 -9.07 -1.17
C ASN A 35 -1.22 -9.93 -0.05
N GLY A 36 -1.70 -11.11 -0.41
CA GLY A 36 -2.28 -12.04 0.53
C GLY A 36 -3.79 -11.94 0.61
N PRO A 37 -4.41 -12.65 1.55
CA PRO A 37 -5.88 -12.66 1.66
C PRO A 37 -6.43 -11.32 2.11
N VAL A 38 -7.61 -11.00 1.61
CA VAL A 38 -8.33 -9.78 2.00
C VAL A 38 -9.02 -10.04 3.33
N GLU A 39 -8.63 -9.31 4.35
CA GLU A 39 -9.20 -9.40 5.69
C GLU A 39 -9.16 -8.02 6.36
N ASP A 40 -9.74 -7.88 7.56
CA ASP A 40 -9.99 -6.57 8.14
C ASP A 40 -8.74 -5.73 8.36
N VAL A 41 -7.67 -6.32 8.90
CA VAL A 41 -6.44 -5.56 9.16
C VAL A 41 -5.82 -5.09 7.86
N MET A 42 -5.71 -5.97 6.88
CA MET A 42 -5.14 -5.62 5.59
C MET A 42 -5.99 -4.56 4.90
N ALA A 43 -7.32 -4.71 4.94
CA ALA A 43 -8.21 -3.73 4.33
C ALA A 43 -8.05 -2.34 4.97
N SER A 44 -7.93 -2.29 6.29
CA SER A 44 -7.72 -1.02 6.98
C SER A 44 -6.41 -0.36 6.55
N LEU A 45 -5.35 -1.14 6.43
CA LEU A 45 -4.06 -0.61 6.00
C LEU A 45 -4.10 -0.09 4.56
N VAL A 46 -4.78 -0.82 3.67
CA VAL A 46 -4.92 -0.38 2.28
C VAL A 46 -5.74 0.91 2.20
N CYS A 47 -6.85 0.97 2.92
CA CYS A 47 -7.69 2.17 2.94
C CYS A 47 -6.93 3.38 3.48
N ALA A 48 -6.15 3.19 4.55
CA ALA A 48 -5.35 4.27 5.11
C ALA A 48 -4.33 4.78 4.11
N GLN A 49 -3.68 3.89 3.36
CA GLN A 49 -2.72 4.27 2.34
C GLN A 49 -3.38 5.03 1.20
N LEU A 50 -4.56 4.59 0.77
CA LEU A 50 -5.31 5.29 -0.27
C LEU A 50 -5.65 6.72 0.15
N LEU A 51 -6.15 6.87 1.37
CA LEU A 51 -6.51 8.18 1.88
C LEU A 51 -5.30 9.09 2.05
N PHE A 52 -4.19 8.52 2.50
CA PHE A 52 -2.94 9.26 2.65
C PHE A 52 -2.45 9.80 1.30
N LEU A 53 -2.43 8.94 0.29
CA LEU A 53 -1.95 9.34 -1.03
C LEU A 53 -2.88 10.35 -1.68
N GLU A 54 -4.18 10.19 -1.49
CA GLU A 54 -5.14 11.15 -2.00
C GLU A 54 -4.95 12.53 -1.37
N ALA A 55 -4.74 12.57 -0.06
CA ALA A 55 -4.54 13.82 0.65
C ALA A 55 -3.23 14.49 0.24
N GLU A 56 -2.21 13.70 -0.07
CA GLU A 56 -0.90 14.24 -0.46
C GLU A 56 -0.95 14.90 -1.83
N ASN A 57 -1.62 14.29 -2.79
CA ASN A 57 -1.76 14.88 -4.12
C ASN A 57 -2.98 14.30 -4.82
N PRO A 58 -4.13 14.97 -4.74
CA PRO A 58 -5.38 14.43 -5.30
C PRO A 58 -5.41 14.40 -6.82
N SER A 59 -4.47 15.06 -7.49
CA SER A 59 -4.46 15.09 -8.95
C SER A 59 -3.58 14.04 -9.58
N LYS A 60 -2.83 13.28 -8.78
CA LYS A 60 -1.97 12.21 -9.30
C LYS A 60 -2.59 10.84 -9.10
N ASP A 61 -2.38 9.99 -10.09
CA ASP A 61 -2.88 8.63 -10.06
C ASP A 61 -2.25 7.81 -8.94
N ILE A 62 -3.04 6.89 -8.42
CA ILE A 62 -2.59 5.89 -7.47
C ILE A 62 -2.67 4.54 -8.17
N PHE A 63 -1.62 3.74 -8.05
CA PHE A 63 -1.57 2.43 -8.66
C PHE A 63 -1.68 1.36 -7.58
N MET A 64 -2.50 0.35 -7.84
CA MET A 64 -2.65 -0.75 -6.89
C MET A 64 -2.27 -2.05 -7.59
N TYR A 65 -1.28 -2.74 -7.02
CA TYR A 65 -0.90 -4.06 -7.47
C TYR A 65 -1.59 -5.08 -6.57
N ILE A 66 -2.39 -5.94 -7.16
CA ILE A 66 -3.19 -6.91 -6.40
C ILE A 66 -2.68 -8.32 -6.66
N ASN A 67 -2.27 -8.99 -5.60
CA ASN A 67 -1.85 -10.37 -5.64
C ASN A 67 -2.52 -11.10 -4.48
N SER A 68 -3.79 -11.47 -4.67
CA SER A 68 -4.60 -11.99 -3.58
C SER A 68 -5.53 -13.10 -4.09
N PRO A 69 -5.73 -14.15 -3.31
CA PRO A 69 -6.74 -15.18 -3.63
C PRO A 69 -8.16 -14.71 -3.32
N GLY A 70 -8.32 -13.49 -2.80
CA GLY A 70 -9.60 -13.01 -2.33
C GLY A 70 -9.70 -13.09 -0.81
N GLY A 71 -10.88 -13.04 -0.27
CA GLY A 71 -11.06 -13.11 1.17
C GLY A 71 -12.42 -12.63 1.63
N ILE A 72 -12.45 -11.87 2.71
CA ILE A 72 -13.70 -11.41 3.32
C ILE A 72 -14.34 -10.34 2.44
N VAL A 73 -15.60 -10.55 2.07
CA VAL A 73 -16.33 -9.67 1.14
C VAL A 73 -16.47 -8.27 1.70
N THR A 74 -16.80 -8.14 2.98
CA THR A 74 -16.97 -6.82 3.59
C THR A 74 -15.68 -6.03 3.63
N SER A 75 -14.54 -6.70 3.85
CA SER A 75 -13.23 -6.05 3.82
C SER A 75 -12.90 -5.57 2.41
N GLY A 76 -13.20 -6.40 1.40
CA GLY A 76 -13.00 -6.02 0.00
C GLY A 76 -13.87 -4.85 -0.41
N LEU A 77 -15.12 -4.79 0.07
CA LEU A 77 -16.02 -3.68 -0.20
C LEU A 77 -15.52 -2.40 0.44
N ALA A 78 -14.91 -2.46 1.62
CA ALA A 78 -14.34 -1.29 2.25
C ALA A 78 -13.24 -0.66 1.38
N ILE A 79 -12.39 -1.49 0.80
CA ILE A 79 -11.35 -1.02 -0.13
C ILE A 79 -12.00 -0.40 -1.37
N TYR A 80 -12.97 -1.09 -1.95
CA TYR A 80 -13.67 -0.61 -3.12
C TYR A 80 -14.33 0.74 -2.87
N ASP A 81 -15.03 0.87 -1.74
CA ASP A 81 -15.72 2.11 -1.41
C ASP A 81 -14.73 3.26 -1.21
N THR A 82 -13.59 2.99 -0.58
CA THR A 82 -12.55 4.01 -0.42
C THR A 82 -12.02 4.47 -1.78
N MET A 83 -11.81 3.54 -2.70
CA MET A 83 -11.36 3.87 -4.06
C MET A 83 -12.38 4.73 -4.79
N GLN A 84 -13.67 4.50 -4.55
CA GLN A 84 -14.72 5.31 -5.17
C GLN A 84 -14.80 6.70 -4.54
N TYR A 85 -14.47 6.82 -3.25
CA TYR A 85 -14.50 8.10 -2.56
C TYR A 85 -13.43 9.05 -3.08
N ILE A 86 -12.28 8.52 -3.39
CA ILE A 86 -11.17 9.35 -3.91
C ILE A 86 -11.19 9.38 -5.47
#